data_12e4918b52bc6b5e5b9940716c9606a3
#
_entry.id   12e4918b52bc6b5e5b9940716c9606a3
#
_cell.length_a   1.000
_cell.length_b   1.000
_cell.length_c   1.000
_cell.angle_alpha   90.00
_cell.angle_beta   90.00
_cell.angle_gamma   90.00
#
_symmetry.space_group_name_H-M   'P 1'
#
loop_
_entity.id
_entity.type
_entity.pdbx_description
1 polymer ?
#
loop_
_entity_poly.entity_id
_entity_poly.type
_entity_poly.pdbx_seq_one_letter_code
_entity_poly.pdbx_strand_id
1 'polypeptide(L)'
;MIKIKYNNSESMNDVVFSRVSPNVVELNGITEQNTSGFKTYKTNGVTNLGDFSDYKTIYRILDNAIQYSNNKSVYTQKTEISVNWNDVDNYDGIRPASINITVVKDGEANEVTLNKENNWSVSYIDQIIDHIYTVAAPEVEGYTKTINGTNVSYVHDANLPLEPMEPTIEERVTDLEDAVIELSEIMMEV
;
A
#
# COMPACT_ATOMS: atom_id res chain seq x y z
N MET A 1 -26.08 -20.91 -14.91
CA MET A 1 -26.39 -21.41 -13.54
C MET A 1 -26.24 -22.93 -13.55
N ILE A 2 -25.63 -23.52 -12.54
CA ILE A 2 -25.49 -24.97 -12.34
C ILE A 2 -25.89 -25.30 -10.91
N LYS A 3 -26.00 -26.60 -10.59
CA LYS A 3 -26.15 -27.05 -9.22
C LYS A 3 -24.83 -27.57 -8.68
N ILE A 4 -24.56 -27.32 -7.40
CA ILE A 4 -23.46 -27.98 -6.68
C ILE A 4 -24.04 -28.83 -5.54
N LYS A 5 -23.32 -29.90 -5.21
CA LYS A 5 -23.56 -30.72 -4.03
C LYS A 5 -22.25 -30.89 -3.29
N TYR A 6 -22.19 -30.46 -2.04
CA TYR A 6 -21.03 -30.70 -1.19
C TYR A 6 -20.94 -32.17 -0.79
N ASN A 7 -19.72 -32.67 -0.61
CA ASN A 7 -19.51 -34.11 -0.35
C ASN A 7 -20.10 -34.57 1.00
N ASN A 8 -20.29 -33.64 1.93
CA ASN A 8 -20.90 -33.89 3.24
C ASN A 8 -22.38 -33.47 3.35
N SER A 9 -23.04 -33.15 2.25
CA SER A 9 -24.41 -32.66 2.21
C SER A 9 -25.25 -33.46 1.24
N GLU A 10 -26.52 -33.66 1.58
CA GLU A 10 -27.54 -34.21 0.67
C GLU A 10 -28.22 -33.13 -0.19
N SER A 11 -28.11 -31.86 0.23
CA SER A 11 -28.71 -30.73 -0.46
C SER A 11 -27.90 -30.28 -1.66
N MET A 12 -28.57 -29.67 -2.65
CA MET A 12 -27.95 -29.03 -3.80
C MET A 12 -28.25 -27.54 -3.80
N ASN A 13 -27.25 -26.74 -4.11
CA ASN A 13 -27.36 -25.28 -4.22
C ASN A 13 -27.23 -24.86 -5.70
N ASP A 14 -28.03 -23.87 -6.08
CA ASP A 14 -27.90 -23.21 -7.38
C ASP A 14 -26.81 -22.14 -7.30
N VAL A 15 -25.85 -22.19 -8.24
CA VAL A 15 -24.69 -21.30 -8.26
C VAL A 15 -24.36 -20.84 -9.67
N VAL A 16 -23.61 -19.73 -9.77
CA VAL A 16 -22.82 -19.42 -10.93
C VAL A 16 -21.39 -19.89 -10.65
N PHE A 17 -20.91 -20.83 -11.41
CA PHE A 17 -19.56 -21.39 -11.28
C PHE A 17 -18.62 -20.75 -12.28
N SER A 18 -17.45 -20.36 -11.84
CA SER A 18 -16.37 -19.87 -12.68
C SER A 18 -15.01 -20.43 -12.23
N ARG A 19 -14.07 -20.48 -13.17
CA ARG A 19 -12.67 -20.83 -12.87
C ARG A 19 -11.86 -19.54 -12.84
N VAL A 20 -11.31 -19.21 -11.67
CA VAL A 20 -10.49 -18.01 -11.44
C VAL A 20 -9.05 -18.24 -11.90
N SER A 21 -8.51 -19.43 -11.60
CA SER A 21 -7.18 -19.86 -12.02
C SER A 21 -7.14 -21.40 -12.16
N PRO A 22 -6.06 -22.02 -12.61
CA PRO A 22 -5.96 -23.48 -12.68
C PRO A 22 -6.29 -24.20 -11.37
N ASN A 23 -5.99 -23.56 -10.23
CA ASN A 23 -6.15 -24.15 -8.91
C ASN A 23 -7.26 -23.51 -8.08
N VAL A 24 -7.96 -22.48 -8.60
CA VAL A 24 -8.99 -21.74 -7.87
C VAL A 24 -10.28 -21.66 -8.68
N VAL A 25 -11.38 -22.01 -8.03
CA VAL A 25 -12.73 -21.89 -8.57
C VAL A 25 -13.58 -20.99 -7.67
N GLU A 26 -14.62 -20.37 -8.25
CA GLU A 26 -15.54 -19.47 -7.58
C GLU A 26 -16.96 -19.98 -7.68
N LEU A 27 -17.67 -19.92 -6.57
CA LEU A 27 -19.10 -20.24 -6.45
C LEU A 27 -19.84 -18.98 -6.06
N ASN A 28 -20.51 -18.33 -7.00
CA ASN A 28 -21.36 -17.18 -6.76
C ASN A 28 -22.77 -17.62 -6.34
N GLY A 29 -23.35 -16.93 -5.38
CA GLY A 29 -24.66 -17.26 -4.78
C GLY A 29 -24.55 -18.14 -3.55
N ILE A 30 -23.34 -18.34 -3.00
CA ILE A 30 -23.11 -19.09 -1.77
C ILE A 30 -22.35 -18.21 -0.77
N THR A 31 -22.84 -18.25 0.47
CA THR A 31 -22.19 -17.62 1.64
C THR A 31 -21.81 -18.65 2.70
N GLU A 32 -22.34 -19.88 2.61
CA GLU A 32 -22.00 -20.96 3.54
C GLU A 32 -20.60 -21.52 3.22
N GLN A 33 -19.74 -21.48 4.23
CA GLN A 33 -18.39 -22.02 4.15
C GLN A 33 -18.39 -23.53 4.36
N ASN A 34 -18.05 -24.30 3.32
CA ASN A 34 -17.99 -25.75 3.39
C ASN A 34 -16.74 -26.29 2.69
N THR A 35 -15.87 -26.92 3.45
CA THR A 35 -14.54 -27.40 3.00
C THR A 35 -14.51 -28.91 2.68
N SER A 36 -15.65 -29.57 2.47
CA SER A 36 -15.69 -30.99 2.15
C SER A 36 -15.36 -31.31 0.69
N GLY A 37 -15.21 -30.27 -0.15
CA GLY A 37 -15.19 -30.39 -1.60
C GLY A 37 -16.60 -30.59 -2.15
N PHE A 38 -16.77 -30.56 -3.47
CA PHE A 38 -18.10 -30.59 -4.10
C PHE A 38 -18.09 -31.21 -5.49
N LYS A 39 -19.27 -31.55 -5.98
CA LYS A 39 -19.52 -31.93 -7.38
C LYS A 39 -20.46 -30.93 -8.03
N THR A 40 -20.33 -30.76 -9.33
CA THR A 40 -21.15 -29.88 -10.14
C THR A 40 -22.12 -30.67 -11.02
N TYR A 41 -23.32 -30.15 -11.21
CA TYR A 41 -24.38 -30.79 -11.96
C TYR A 41 -25.08 -29.79 -12.88
N LYS A 42 -25.71 -30.28 -13.96
CA LYS A 42 -26.67 -29.49 -14.72
C LYS A 42 -27.81 -29.02 -13.82
N THR A 43 -28.60 -28.06 -14.27
CA THR A 43 -29.79 -27.54 -13.55
C THR A 43 -30.83 -28.60 -13.19
N ASN A 44 -30.82 -29.73 -13.93
CA ASN A 44 -31.69 -30.89 -13.60
C ASN A 44 -31.23 -31.65 -12.33
N GLY A 45 -30.07 -31.36 -11.77
CA GLY A 45 -29.53 -31.99 -10.58
C GLY A 45 -29.06 -33.44 -10.76
N VAL A 46 -29.12 -34.00 -11.96
CA VAL A 46 -28.81 -35.40 -12.23
C VAL A 46 -27.52 -35.58 -13.02
N THR A 47 -27.34 -34.77 -14.06
CA THR A 47 -26.15 -34.89 -14.93
C THR A 47 -24.95 -34.28 -14.27
N ASN A 48 -23.96 -35.06 -13.87
CA ASN A 48 -22.68 -34.59 -13.32
C ASN A 48 -21.87 -33.90 -14.42
N LEU A 49 -21.36 -32.70 -14.09
CA LEU A 49 -20.52 -31.87 -14.96
C LEU A 49 -19.04 -31.89 -14.54
N GLY A 50 -18.74 -32.19 -13.28
CA GLY A 50 -17.38 -32.23 -12.79
C GLY A 50 -17.28 -32.59 -11.32
N ASP A 51 -16.12 -33.10 -10.93
CA ASP A 51 -15.75 -33.42 -9.56
C ASP A 51 -14.68 -32.44 -9.07
N PHE A 52 -14.97 -31.75 -7.99
CA PHE A 52 -14.14 -30.77 -7.31
C PHE A 52 -13.90 -31.18 -5.85
N SER A 53 -13.81 -32.48 -5.61
CA SER A 53 -13.63 -33.05 -4.26
C SER A 53 -12.31 -32.64 -3.59
N ASP A 54 -11.32 -32.20 -4.38
CA ASP A 54 -10.03 -31.69 -3.86
C ASP A 54 -10.05 -30.19 -3.51
N TYR A 55 -11.09 -29.46 -3.90
CA TYR A 55 -11.24 -28.04 -3.59
C TYR A 55 -11.80 -27.85 -2.16
N LYS A 56 -10.92 -28.07 -1.18
CA LYS A 56 -11.26 -28.09 0.26
C LYS A 56 -10.78 -26.87 1.04
N THR A 57 -9.97 -26.02 0.44
CA THR A 57 -9.43 -24.83 1.08
C THR A 57 -10.21 -23.63 0.59
N ILE A 58 -10.75 -22.81 1.52
CA ILE A 58 -11.31 -21.51 1.18
C ILE A 58 -10.14 -20.62 0.77
N TYR A 59 -10.15 -20.17 -0.48
CA TYR A 59 -9.16 -19.25 -1.01
C TYR A 59 -9.51 -17.81 -0.64
N ARG A 60 -10.76 -17.38 -0.91
CA ARG A 60 -11.25 -16.03 -0.63
C ARG A 60 -12.76 -16.03 -0.39
N ILE A 61 -13.21 -15.18 0.50
CA ILE A 61 -14.63 -14.91 0.76
C ILE A 61 -14.96 -13.52 0.21
N LEU A 62 -15.99 -13.46 -0.60
CA LEU A 62 -16.56 -12.25 -1.19
C LEU A 62 -17.99 -12.07 -0.67
N ASP A 63 -18.59 -10.90 -0.87
CA ASP A 63 -19.94 -10.58 -0.36
C ASP A 63 -21.00 -11.63 -0.71
N ASN A 64 -20.97 -12.17 -1.92
CA ASN A 64 -21.95 -13.16 -2.43
C ASN A 64 -21.27 -14.33 -3.14
N ALA A 65 -20.01 -14.62 -2.83
CA ALA A 65 -19.29 -15.73 -3.43
C ALA A 65 -18.20 -16.26 -2.52
N ILE A 66 -17.86 -17.54 -2.72
CA ILE A 66 -16.71 -18.16 -2.07
C ILE A 66 -15.81 -18.76 -3.16
N GLN A 67 -14.52 -18.46 -3.05
CA GLN A 67 -13.48 -19.08 -3.86
C GLN A 67 -12.82 -20.22 -3.11
N TYR A 68 -12.62 -21.34 -3.78
CA TYR A 68 -11.98 -22.53 -3.24
C TYR A 68 -10.72 -22.89 -4.03
N SER A 69 -9.69 -23.38 -3.32
CA SER A 69 -8.46 -23.89 -3.94
C SER A 69 -8.26 -25.40 -3.68
N ASN A 70 -7.58 -26.07 -4.62
CA ASN A 70 -7.18 -27.48 -4.52
C ASN A 70 -5.71 -27.67 -4.11
N ASN A 71 -4.93 -26.59 -4.00
CA ASN A 71 -3.51 -26.60 -3.68
C ASN A 71 -3.19 -25.96 -2.31
N LYS A 72 -4.19 -25.78 -1.46
CA LYS A 72 -4.09 -25.16 -0.13
C LYS A 72 -3.67 -23.67 -0.14
N SER A 73 -3.64 -23.01 -1.30
CA SER A 73 -3.40 -21.57 -1.35
C SER A 73 -4.57 -20.79 -0.77
N VAL A 74 -4.26 -19.69 -0.14
CA VAL A 74 -5.23 -18.70 0.37
C VAL A 74 -4.92 -17.33 -0.21
N TYR A 75 -5.95 -16.50 -0.40
CA TYR A 75 -5.80 -15.11 -0.76
C TYR A 75 -5.15 -14.33 0.38
N THR A 76 -4.26 -13.42 0.03
CA THR A 76 -3.58 -12.56 0.98
C THR A 76 -3.68 -11.12 0.50
N GLN A 77 -4.20 -10.25 1.35
CA GLN A 77 -4.17 -8.80 1.20
C GLN A 77 -3.00 -8.25 2.03
N LYS A 78 -2.14 -7.46 1.41
CA LYS A 78 -1.12 -6.69 2.12
C LYS A 78 -1.52 -5.21 2.05
N THR A 79 -1.68 -4.59 3.22
CA THR A 79 -1.90 -3.15 3.35
C THR A 79 -0.72 -2.53 4.08
N GLU A 80 -0.07 -1.57 3.48
CA GLU A 80 1.00 -0.79 4.08
C GLU A 80 0.48 0.61 4.44
N ILE A 81 0.80 1.04 5.64
CA ILE A 81 0.49 2.37 6.14
C ILE A 81 1.83 3.05 6.38
N SER A 82 2.01 4.24 5.84
CA SER A 82 3.29 4.94 5.92
C SER A 82 3.14 6.43 6.18
N VAL A 83 4.16 6.99 6.81
CA VAL A 83 4.36 8.43 6.95
C VAL A 83 5.60 8.85 6.18
N ASN A 84 5.43 9.77 5.26
CA ASN A 84 6.49 10.33 4.44
C ASN A 84 6.81 11.75 4.90
N TRP A 85 8.08 12.02 5.15
CA TRP A 85 8.58 13.34 5.52
C TRP A 85 9.31 13.98 4.32
N ASN A 86 8.83 15.13 3.88
CA ASN A 86 9.48 15.95 2.86
C ASN A 86 9.97 17.23 3.53
N ASP A 87 11.16 17.19 4.10
CA ASP A 87 11.75 18.23 4.97
C ASP A 87 13.28 18.28 4.86
N VAL A 88 13.82 17.91 3.69
CA VAL A 88 15.28 17.89 3.42
C VAL A 88 16.04 17.12 4.50
N ASP A 89 15.58 15.89 4.78
CA ASP A 89 16.12 14.99 5.81
C ASP A 89 16.19 15.61 7.22
N ASN A 90 15.10 16.31 7.60
CA ASN A 90 14.99 17.00 8.89
C ASN A 90 16.04 18.11 9.08
N TYR A 91 16.32 18.88 8.03
CA TYR A 91 17.34 19.93 8.04
C TYR A 91 17.18 20.92 9.21
N ASP A 92 15.94 21.36 9.50
CA ASP A 92 15.64 22.30 10.58
C ASP A 92 15.49 21.63 11.96
N GLY A 93 15.60 20.29 12.03
CA GLY A 93 15.55 19.54 13.29
C GLY A 93 14.19 19.46 13.96
N ILE A 94 13.10 19.83 13.26
CA ILE A 94 11.75 19.94 13.84
C ILE A 94 10.90 18.66 13.68
N ARG A 95 11.37 17.67 12.87
CA ARG A 95 10.67 16.39 12.73
C ARG A 95 10.60 15.68 14.09
N PRO A 96 9.41 15.27 14.54
CA PRO A 96 9.28 14.54 15.79
C PRO A 96 10.01 13.19 15.73
N ALA A 97 10.50 12.71 16.87
CA ALA A 97 11.16 11.40 16.95
C ALA A 97 10.20 10.23 16.66
N SER A 98 8.91 10.42 16.92
CA SER A 98 7.84 9.47 16.62
C SER A 98 6.52 10.20 16.42
N ILE A 99 5.56 9.53 15.75
CA ILE A 99 4.20 10.02 15.57
C ILE A 99 3.21 8.88 15.84
N ASN A 100 2.12 9.20 16.54
CA ASN A 100 1.01 8.27 16.71
C ASN A 100 -0.03 8.54 15.63
N ILE A 101 -0.36 7.54 14.87
CA ILE A 101 -1.44 7.57 13.89
C ILE A 101 -2.55 6.63 14.32
N THR A 102 -3.79 7.00 14.04
CA THR A 102 -4.94 6.13 14.24
C THR A 102 -5.18 5.37 12.95
N VAL A 103 -5.09 4.04 13.03
CA VAL A 103 -5.44 3.12 11.94
C VAL A 103 -6.83 2.57 12.22
N VAL A 104 -7.74 2.72 11.28
CA VAL A 104 -9.08 2.17 11.37
C VAL A 104 -9.20 1.01 10.39
N LYS A 105 -9.41 -0.20 10.91
CA LYS A 105 -9.68 -1.41 10.14
C LYS A 105 -11.14 -1.78 10.30
N ASP A 106 -11.91 -1.78 9.21
CA ASP A 106 -13.35 -2.12 9.19
C ASP A 106 -14.18 -1.36 10.25
N GLY A 107 -13.79 -0.14 10.59
CA GLY A 107 -14.44 0.69 11.60
C GLY A 107 -13.85 0.56 13.02
N GLU A 108 -12.95 -0.36 13.27
CA GLU A 108 -12.23 -0.49 14.56
C GLU A 108 -10.93 0.33 14.53
N ALA A 109 -10.80 1.25 15.48
CA ALA A 109 -9.67 2.16 15.58
C ALA A 109 -8.58 1.62 16.51
N ASN A 110 -7.34 1.67 16.06
CA ASN A 110 -6.14 1.32 16.82
C ASN A 110 -5.07 2.40 16.64
N GLU A 111 -4.35 2.74 17.70
CA GLU A 111 -3.19 3.62 17.60
C GLU A 111 -1.92 2.84 17.27
N VAL A 112 -1.11 3.41 16.38
CA VAL A 112 0.19 2.86 15.97
C VAL A 112 1.23 3.96 16.03
N THR A 113 2.34 3.69 16.70
CA THR A 113 3.49 4.59 16.76
C THR A 113 4.44 4.31 15.60
N LEU A 114 4.68 5.33 14.77
CA LEU A 114 5.66 5.29 13.70
C LEU A 114 6.87 6.17 14.02
N ASN A 115 8.05 5.69 13.68
CA ASN A 115 9.33 6.34 13.95
C ASN A 115 10.41 5.85 12.95
N LYS A 116 11.64 6.31 13.13
CA LYS A 116 12.76 5.91 12.27
C LYS A 116 13.10 4.41 12.36
N GLU A 117 12.87 3.76 13.49
CA GLU A 117 13.21 2.34 13.69
C GLU A 117 12.32 1.40 12.86
N ASN A 118 11.04 1.76 12.68
CA ASN A 118 10.11 1.03 11.83
C ASN A 118 9.99 1.64 10.42
N ASN A 119 10.96 2.50 10.01
CA ASN A 119 10.96 3.20 8.72
C ASN A 119 9.66 3.98 8.47
N TRP A 120 9.06 4.52 9.50
CA TRP A 120 7.82 5.28 9.44
C TRP A 120 6.68 4.52 8.77
N SER A 121 6.66 3.19 8.91
CA SER A 121 5.65 2.34 8.27
C SER A 121 5.25 1.15 9.13
N VAL A 122 4.05 0.63 8.85
CA VAL A 122 3.54 -0.63 9.38
C VAL A 122 2.82 -1.38 8.27
N SER A 123 2.96 -2.69 8.23
CA SER A 123 2.27 -3.55 7.27
C SER A 123 1.29 -4.50 7.97
N TYR A 124 0.11 -4.61 7.40
CA TYR A 124 -0.91 -5.59 7.80
C TYR A 124 -1.03 -6.67 6.73
N ILE A 125 -1.16 -7.90 7.15
CA ILE A 125 -1.33 -9.05 6.26
C ILE A 125 -2.62 -9.74 6.68
N ASP A 126 -3.64 -9.65 5.83
CA ASP A 126 -4.93 -10.28 6.02
C ASP A 126 -5.09 -11.43 5.05
N GLN A 127 -5.85 -12.44 5.42
CA GLN A 127 -6.09 -13.62 4.59
C GLN A 127 -7.58 -13.86 4.43
N ILE A 128 -7.94 -14.42 3.28
CA ILE A 128 -9.28 -14.92 2.95
C ILE A 128 -10.31 -13.81 2.73
N ILE A 129 -10.34 -12.77 3.58
CA ILE A 129 -11.31 -11.67 3.52
C ILE A 129 -10.59 -10.37 3.25
N ASP A 130 -11.18 -9.50 2.42
CA ASP A 130 -10.69 -8.13 2.25
C ASP A 130 -11.10 -7.27 3.45
N HIS A 131 -10.17 -6.42 3.87
CA HIS A 131 -10.39 -5.45 4.92
C HIS A 131 -10.18 -4.03 4.39
N ILE A 132 -10.96 -3.08 4.90
CA ILE A 132 -10.86 -1.66 4.56
C ILE A 132 -10.03 -0.97 5.63
N TYR A 133 -8.97 -0.30 5.20
CA TYR A 133 -8.09 0.48 6.05
C TYR A 133 -8.22 1.96 5.73
N THR A 134 -8.38 2.78 6.77
CA THR A 134 -8.26 4.23 6.71
C THR A 134 -7.34 4.71 7.81
N VAL A 135 -6.78 5.92 7.66
CA VAL A 135 -5.85 6.48 8.63
C VAL A 135 -6.25 7.89 9.02
N ALA A 136 -5.98 8.24 10.28
CA ALA A 136 -5.98 9.61 10.76
C ALA A 136 -4.63 9.89 11.43
N ALA A 137 -4.07 11.07 11.18
CA ALA A 137 -2.78 11.48 11.69
C ALA A 137 -2.90 12.88 12.32
N PRO A 138 -2.15 13.18 13.41
CA PRO A 138 -2.18 14.47 14.05
C PRO A 138 -1.61 15.58 13.16
N GLU A 139 -1.86 16.82 13.52
CA GLU A 139 -1.11 17.96 12.99
C GLU A 139 0.28 17.96 13.64
N VAL A 140 1.29 18.36 12.86
CA VAL A 140 2.66 18.54 13.32
C VAL A 140 3.05 19.98 13.04
N GLU A 141 3.50 20.67 14.07
CA GLU A 141 3.89 22.09 13.96
C GLU A 141 5.01 22.27 12.93
N GLY A 142 4.86 23.26 12.05
CA GLY A 142 5.80 23.53 10.96
C GLY A 142 5.61 22.64 9.73
N TYR A 143 4.64 21.73 9.70
CA TYR A 143 4.39 20.86 8.55
C TYR A 143 2.99 21.05 7.98
N THR A 144 2.90 20.95 6.67
CA THR A 144 1.63 20.77 5.95
C THR A 144 1.37 19.27 5.78
N LYS A 145 0.22 18.80 6.29
CA LYS A 145 -0.17 17.39 6.23
C LYS A 145 -1.11 17.11 5.06
N THR A 146 -0.89 15.99 4.39
CA THR A 146 -1.80 15.44 3.38
C THR A 146 -1.97 13.94 3.62
N ILE A 147 -3.20 13.42 3.46
CA ILE A 147 -3.52 11.99 3.56
C ILE A 147 -4.05 11.51 2.21
N ASN A 148 -3.44 10.46 1.67
CA ASN A 148 -3.87 9.80 0.44
C ASN A 148 -3.97 8.28 0.67
N GLY A 149 -5.20 7.78 0.85
CA GLY A 149 -5.44 6.40 1.25
C GLY A 149 -4.81 6.09 2.61
N THR A 150 -3.84 5.19 2.63
CA THR A 150 -3.08 4.78 3.82
C THR A 150 -1.73 5.48 3.96
N ASN A 151 -1.41 6.41 3.06
CA ASN A 151 -0.19 7.20 3.11
C ASN A 151 -0.44 8.59 3.71
N VAL A 152 0.35 8.96 4.70
CA VAL A 152 0.39 10.31 5.27
C VAL A 152 1.66 11.00 4.79
N SER A 153 1.56 12.23 4.32
CA SER A 153 2.70 13.03 3.90
C SER A 153 2.75 14.32 4.72
N TYR A 154 3.91 14.61 5.27
CA TYR A 154 4.24 15.88 5.93
C TYR A 154 5.29 16.60 5.10
N VAL A 155 4.98 17.84 4.73
CA VAL A 155 5.84 18.71 3.94
C VAL A 155 6.21 19.93 4.78
N HIS A 156 7.51 20.21 4.87
CA HIS A 156 8.07 21.38 5.48
C HIS A 156 9.10 22.01 4.55
N ASP A 157 8.96 23.31 4.32
CA ASP A 157 9.93 24.09 3.55
C ASP A 157 11.10 24.45 4.49
N ALA A 158 12.20 23.68 4.38
CA ALA A 158 13.39 23.90 5.20
C ALA A 158 14.03 25.25 4.92
N ASN A 159 14.54 25.91 5.98
CA ASN A 159 15.28 27.17 5.89
C ASN A 159 16.72 26.93 5.39
N LEU A 160 16.86 26.44 4.17
CA LEU A 160 18.17 26.23 3.55
C LEU A 160 18.91 27.58 3.39
N PRO A 161 20.22 27.64 3.65
CA PRO A 161 21.01 28.78 3.27
C PRO A 161 20.85 29.04 1.76
N LEU A 162 20.67 30.29 1.39
CA LEU A 162 20.76 30.66 -0.02
C LEU A 162 22.13 30.24 -0.51
N GLU A 163 22.19 29.44 -1.57
CA GLU A 163 23.47 29.17 -2.24
C GLU A 163 24.07 30.53 -2.62
N PRO A 164 25.38 30.74 -2.38
CA PRO A 164 26.06 31.94 -2.84
C PRO A 164 25.78 32.09 -4.34
N MET A 165 25.16 33.18 -4.74
CA MET A 165 24.99 33.45 -6.17
C MET A 165 26.36 33.42 -6.81
N GLU A 166 26.55 32.59 -7.82
CA GLU A 166 27.76 32.65 -8.62
C GLU A 166 27.92 34.11 -9.14
N PRO A 167 29.13 34.69 -9.01
CA PRO A 167 29.32 36.06 -9.46
C PRO A 167 28.92 36.19 -10.93
N THR A 168 28.22 37.27 -11.22
CA THR A 168 27.79 37.57 -12.58
C THR A 168 28.97 37.67 -13.54
N ILE A 169 28.74 37.57 -14.82
CA ILE A 169 29.77 37.75 -15.82
C ILE A 169 30.41 39.16 -15.68
N GLU A 170 29.61 40.16 -15.38
CA GLU A 170 30.08 41.53 -15.15
C GLU A 170 30.98 41.62 -13.94
N GLU A 171 30.64 41.01 -12.80
CA GLU A 171 31.51 40.98 -11.62
C GLU A 171 32.83 40.26 -11.91
N ARG A 172 32.80 39.12 -12.60
CA ARG A 172 34.01 38.37 -12.99
C ARG A 172 34.88 39.16 -13.98
N VAL A 173 34.28 39.94 -14.87
CA VAL A 173 35.03 40.83 -15.80
C VAL A 173 35.68 41.95 -15.02
N THR A 174 35.01 42.59 -14.05
CA THR A 174 35.57 43.62 -13.19
C THR A 174 36.75 43.08 -12.39
N ASP A 175 36.60 41.91 -11.78
CA ASP A 175 37.71 41.25 -11.03
C ASP A 175 38.95 40.96 -11.93
N LEU A 176 38.72 40.57 -13.17
CA LEU A 176 39.78 40.35 -14.16
C LEU A 176 40.44 41.66 -14.59
N GLU A 177 39.66 42.73 -14.81
CA GLU A 177 40.19 44.06 -15.16
C GLU A 177 41.04 44.61 -14.03
N ASP A 178 40.61 44.51 -12.78
CA ASP A 178 41.38 44.92 -11.60
C ASP A 178 42.66 44.13 -11.47
N ALA A 179 42.64 42.81 -11.64
CA ALA A 179 43.84 41.96 -11.61
C ALA A 179 44.85 42.30 -12.74
N VAL A 180 44.35 42.68 -13.93
CA VAL A 180 45.22 43.12 -15.03
C VAL A 180 45.85 44.48 -14.74
N ILE A 181 45.12 45.41 -14.11
CA ILE A 181 45.65 46.72 -13.69
C ILE A 181 46.76 46.49 -12.67
N GLU A 182 46.51 45.70 -11.62
CA GLU A 182 47.53 45.39 -10.59
C GLU A 182 48.79 44.74 -11.16
N LEU A 183 48.62 43.79 -12.08
CA LEU A 183 49.76 43.19 -12.79
C LEU A 183 50.54 44.21 -13.62
N SER A 184 49.86 45.15 -14.26
CA SER A 184 50.52 46.20 -15.07
C SER A 184 51.32 47.18 -14.22
N GLU A 185 50.81 47.50 -13.02
CA GLU A 185 51.51 48.37 -12.04
C GLU A 185 52.79 47.69 -11.54
N ILE A 186 52.71 46.40 -11.16
CA ILE A 186 53.87 45.61 -10.72
C ILE A 186 54.94 45.55 -11.83
N MET A 187 54.56 45.41 -13.10
CA MET A 187 55.47 45.35 -14.19
C MET A 187 56.15 46.71 -14.54
N MET A 188 55.56 47.84 -14.14
CA MET A 188 56.09 49.16 -14.34
C MET A 188 57.03 49.60 -13.21
N GLU A 189 57.06 48.91 -12.08
CA GLU A 189 57.99 49.18 -10.95
C GLU A 189 59.30 48.43 -11.02
N VAL A 190 59.56 47.59 -12.04
CA VAL A 190 60.79 46.84 -12.30
C VAL A 190 61.59 47.53 -13.43
#